data_1cbc8374456836863ae5aaebec150689
#
_entry.id   1cbc8374456836863ae5aaebec150689
#
_cell.length_a   1.000
_cell.length_b   1.000
_cell.length_c   1.000
_cell.angle_alpha   90.00
_cell.angle_beta   90.00
_cell.angle_gamma   90.00
#
_symmetry.space_group_name_H-M   'P 1'
#
loop_
_entity.id
_entity.type
_entity.pdbx_description
1 polymer ?
#
loop_
_entity_poly.entity_id
_entity_poly.type
_entity_poly.pdbx_seq_one_letter_code
_entity_poly.pdbx_strand_id
1 'polypeptide(L)'
;MKKVIALLLAFIMIFGLVACGNADQPSDENPPKTSQTAQPSDTEKPVEDSGTVIYTDSLGREVEVPAKITRIVPSAPLGQMYLYALCPELFVGTADEWNEDFRAFMVESYPNLPVVGQLYGGKGELNLETLAMTNPQVVIDVGEAKKGTAEELDGLQEQLNIPCVHISANMATAGEAFRELGRFLGLEERAEVLAQYCENAYAEIAGLMDKVGKENKVSMIYCPGADGLNVIGAGSYHAEVIDMIGNNVAVLEKPTSKGTGDAVDSEQIMLWDPEVIFFSPEVNLDEVVVDPAWGELEAIKSGNYYKAPKSPYNWMGFPPSVNRYLGMFWMASILYPDQVEFDLYDKVSEYYDLFYHVEMTPEYFNKLTGK
;
A
#
# COMPACT_ATOMS: atom_id res chain seq x y z
N MET A 1 -13.10 -8.00 51.35
CA MET A 1 -13.55 -9.16 52.14
C MET A 1 -13.62 -10.37 51.20
N LYS A 2 -12.72 -11.31 51.42
CA LYS A 2 -12.94 -12.78 51.46
C LYS A 2 -13.56 -13.39 50.19
N LYS A 3 -13.12 -14.45 49.57
CA LYS A 3 -12.10 -15.52 49.73
C LYS A 3 -12.21 -16.32 48.43
N VAL A 4 -11.10 -16.66 47.72
CA VAL A 4 -10.42 -17.96 47.71
C VAL A 4 -11.34 -19.19 47.59
N ILE A 5 -11.17 -19.98 46.54
CA ILE A 5 -10.99 -21.45 46.62
C ILE A 5 -10.39 -21.95 45.29
N ALA A 6 -9.19 -22.48 45.40
CA ALA A 6 -8.55 -23.35 44.44
C ALA A 6 -9.01 -24.81 44.70
N LEU A 7 -9.07 -25.66 43.68
CA LEU A 7 -8.98 -27.10 43.86
C LEU A 7 -8.31 -27.78 42.65
N LEU A 8 -7.13 -28.29 42.93
CA LEU A 8 -6.40 -29.33 42.21
C LEU A 8 -7.24 -30.64 42.23
N LEU A 9 -7.09 -31.47 41.20
CA LEU A 9 -6.86 -32.89 41.36
C LEU A 9 -6.37 -33.56 40.06
N ALA A 10 -5.29 -34.24 40.26
CA ALA A 10 -4.44 -35.02 39.42
C ALA A 10 -4.91 -36.50 39.33
N PHE A 11 -4.12 -37.27 38.56
CA PHE A 11 -4.07 -38.76 38.45
C PHE A 11 -5.03 -39.37 37.41
N ILE A 12 -4.64 -40.28 36.53
CA ILE A 12 -3.77 -41.46 36.67
C ILE A 12 -3.26 -41.93 35.28
N MET A 13 -2.02 -42.31 35.18
CA MET A 13 -1.43 -43.19 34.16
C MET A 13 -1.94 -44.63 34.35
N ILE A 14 -2.17 -45.37 33.25
CA ILE A 14 -2.05 -46.87 33.27
C ILE A 14 -1.32 -47.33 32.02
N PHE A 15 -0.23 -48.00 32.25
CA PHE A 15 0.58 -48.86 31.38
C PHE A 15 -0.17 -50.15 31.04
N GLY A 16 0.04 -50.71 29.85
CA GLY A 16 -0.35 -52.05 29.50
C GLY A 16 0.43 -52.60 28.32
N LEU A 17 1.56 -53.21 28.59
CA LEU A 17 2.31 -54.10 27.71
C LEU A 17 1.74 -55.54 27.83
N VAL A 18 1.78 -56.32 26.73
CA VAL A 18 2.04 -57.76 26.60
C VAL A 18 1.83 -58.17 25.14
N ALA A 19 2.73 -58.53 24.31
CA ALA A 19 3.69 -59.60 24.11
C ALA A 19 3.14 -60.87 23.42
N CYS A 20 3.77 -61.18 22.31
CA CYS A 20 4.15 -62.47 21.71
C CYS A 20 3.11 -63.53 21.32
N GLY A 21 3.29 -64.05 20.10
CA GLY A 21 2.86 -65.39 19.68
C GLY A 21 3.19 -65.71 18.23
N ASN A 22 4.08 -66.69 18.05
CA ASN A 22 4.84 -67.15 16.89
C ASN A 22 4.11 -68.17 15.98
N ALA A 23 4.67 -68.36 14.78
CA ALA A 23 4.77 -69.56 13.91
C ALA A 23 3.59 -69.81 12.91
N ASP A 24 3.79 -69.99 11.64
CA ASP A 24 4.59 -70.92 10.86
C ASP A 24 4.56 -70.55 9.34
N GLN A 25 5.68 -70.82 8.67
CA GLN A 25 5.85 -70.93 7.20
C GLN A 25 5.57 -72.39 6.76
N PRO A 26 5.53 -72.82 5.44
CA PRO A 26 6.27 -72.27 4.30
C PRO A 26 5.58 -72.39 2.92
N SER A 27 6.26 -71.92 1.93
CA SER A 27 6.62 -72.42 0.58
C SER A 27 6.24 -71.65 -0.66
N ASP A 28 7.31 -71.21 -1.33
CA ASP A 28 7.64 -71.22 -2.76
C ASP A 28 6.72 -70.56 -3.80
N GLU A 29 7.22 -69.57 -4.47
CA GLU A 29 7.81 -69.52 -5.81
C GLU A 29 8.19 -68.13 -6.30
N ASN A 30 9.34 -68.01 -6.95
CA ASN A 30 10.01 -66.82 -7.46
C ASN A 30 9.72 -66.60 -8.95
N PRO A 31 10.20 -65.52 -9.61
CA PRO A 31 9.64 -64.19 -9.80
C PRO A 31 9.33 -63.83 -11.25
N PRO A 32 8.89 -62.63 -11.55
CA PRO A 32 9.60 -61.81 -12.53
C PRO A 32 9.74 -60.31 -12.24
N LYS A 33 10.97 -59.86 -12.44
CA LYS A 33 11.54 -58.63 -13.00
C LYS A 33 10.88 -57.27 -12.77
N THR A 34 11.61 -56.46 -11.99
CA THR A 34 12.09 -55.11 -12.24
C THR A 34 11.13 -54.10 -12.95
N SER A 35 10.60 -53.17 -12.17
CA SER A 35 10.33 -51.82 -12.61
C SER A 35 10.95 -50.83 -11.62
N GLN A 36 11.75 -49.94 -12.17
CA GLN A 36 12.58 -48.94 -11.50
C GLN A 36 11.72 -48.03 -10.63
N THR A 37 12.11 -47.96 -9.39
CA THR A 37 11.69 -46.96 -8.41
C THR A 37 12.18 -45.60 -8.91
N ALA A 38 11.24 -44.70 -9.16
CA ALA A 38 11.53 -43.27 -9.35
C ALA A 38 12.10 -42.75 -8.03
N GLN A 39 13.33 -42.27 -8.07
CA GLN A 39 13.94 -41.46 -7.01
C GLN A 39 13.11 -40.21 -6.77
N PRO A 40 12.95 -39.76 -5.53
CA PRO A 40 12.45 -38.43 -5.27
C PRO A 40 13.42 -37.41 -5.88
N SER A 41 12.90 -36.56 -6.72
CA SER A 41 13.60 -35.45 -7.37
C SER A 41 14.22 -34.54 -6.32
N ASP A 42 15.37 -34.10 -6.64
CA ASP A 42 16.28 -33.21 -5.95
C ASP A 42 15.59 -32.11 -5.16
N THR A 43 15.94 -32.05 -3.90
CA THR A 43 15.92 -30.83 -3.08
C THR A 43 16.70 -29.77 -3.84
N GLU A 44 16.03 -28.71 -4.27
CA GLU A 44 16.71 -27.54 -4.78
C GLU A 44 17.75 -27.08 -3.77
N LYS A 45 19.01 -27.13 -4.20
CA LYS A 45 20.11 -26.55 -3.42
C LYS A 45 19.80 -25.07 -3.22
N PRO A 46 20.14 -24.50 -2.03
CA PRO A 46 20.13 -23.07 -1.85
C PRO A 46 20.93 -22.43 -2.99
N VAL A 47 20.33 -21.44 -3.66
CA VAL A 47 21.00 -20.65 -4.69
C VAL A 47 22.25 -20.08 -4.03
N GLU A 48 23.42 -20.45 -4.55
CA GLU A 48 24.71 -19.95 -4.08
C GLU A 48 24.69 -18.42 -4.16
N ASP A 49 25.15 -17.80 -3.07
CA ASP A 49 25.34 -16.37 -2.90
C ASP A 49 26.14 -15.81 -4.10
N SER A 50 25.48 -15.06 -4.96
CA SER A 50 26.07 -14.56 -6.21
C SER A 50 27.04 -13.39 -5.99
N GLY A 51 27.50 -13.17 -4.76
CA GLY A 51 28.35 -12.06 -4.34
C GLY A 51 27.54 -10.80 -4.00
N THR A 52 28.25 -9.72 -3.67
CA THR A 52 27.67 -8.41 -3.37
C THR A 52 28.12 -7.37 -4.38
N VAL A 53 27.35 -6.29 -4.51
CA VAL A 53 27.66 -5.10 -5.30
C VAL A 53 27.41 -3.86 -4.47
N ILE A 54 28.12 -2.78 -4.80
CA ILE A 54 27.83 -1.47 -4.20
C ILE A 54 26.75 -0.79 -5.04
N TYR A 55 25.65 -0.46 -4.38
CA TYR A 55 24.56 0.33 -4.95
C TYR A 55 24.57 1.74 -4.35
N THR A 56 24.54 2.76 -5.20
CA THR A 56 24.38 4.15 -4.74
C THR A 56 22.90 4.49 -4.80
N ASP A 57 22.28 4.70 -3.66
CA ASP A 57 20.85 5.00 -3.58
C ASP A 57 20.53 6.49 -3.87
N SER A 58 19.24 6.83 -3.92
CA SER A 58 18.78 8.19 -4.23
C SER A 58 19.19 9.25 -3.18
N LEU A 59 19.68 8.85 -2.00
CA LEU A 59 20.27 9.73 -0.99
C LEU A 59 21.77 9.92 -1.16
N GLY A 60 22.39 9.23 -2.13
CA GLY A 60 23.83 9.22 -2.36
C GLY A 60 24.61 8.32 -1.39
N ARG A 61 23.93 7.42 -0.66
CA ARG A 61 24.59 6.44 0.21
C ARG A 61 25.06 5.25 -0.64
N GLU A 62 26.28 4.80 -0.35
CA GLU A 62 26.83 3.56 -0.93
C GLU A 62 26.45 2.38 -0.02
N VAL A 63 25.59 1.49 -0.51
CA VAL A 63 25.08 0.35 0.23
C VAL A 63 25.54 -0.94 -0.44
N GLU A 64 26.18 -1.82 0.32
CA GLU A 64 26.54 -3.15 -0.15
C GLU A 64 25.30 -4.04 -0.13
N VAL A 65 24.88 -4.53 -1.32
CA VAL A 65 23.66 -5.34 -1.50
C VAL A 65 23.99 -6.64 -2.24
N PRO A 66 23.21 -7.71 -2.07
CA PRO A 66 23.38 -8.92 -2.88
C PRO A 66 23.25 -8.60 -4.38
N ALA A 67 24.13 -9.18 -5.20
CA ALA A 67 24.11 -9.00 -6.66
C ALA A 67 22.82 -9.58 -7.30
N LYS A 68 22.15 -10.53 -6.61
CA LYS A 68 20.82 -11.03 -6.99
C LYS A 68 19.89 -10.97 -5.79
N ILE A 69 18.85 -10.15 -5.91
CA ILE A 69 17.83 -9.96 -4.87
C ILE A 69 16.60 -10.82 -5.22
N THR A 70 16.17 -11.64 -4.26
CA THR A 70 14.99 -12.52 -4.37
C THR A 70 14.07 -12.45 -3.15
N ARG A 71 14.45 -11.68 -2.12
CA ARG A 71 13.67 -11.49 -0.89
C ARG A 71 13.75 -10.04 -0.45
N ILE A 72 12.62 -9.37 -0.45
CA ILE A 72 12.51 -7.96 -0.08
C ILE A 72 11.47 -7.74 1.01
N VAL A 73 11.63 -6.63 1.73
CA VAL A 73 10.63 -6.06 2.63
C VAL A 73 10.55 -4.55 2.38
N PRO A 74 9.35 -3.97 2.28
CA PRO A 74 9.19 -2.52 2.24
C PRO A 74 9.40 -1.90 3.63
N SER A 75 9.93 -0.68 3.68
CA SER A 75 10.08 0.09 4.93
C SER A 75 8.76 0.63 5.48
N ALA A 76 7.78 0.86 4.59
CA ALA A 76 6.50 1.49 4.90
C ALA A 76 5.45 1.17 3.81
N PRO A 77 4.14 1.41 4.08
CA PRO A 77 3.06 1.17 3.11
C PRO A 77 3.22 1.92 1.78
N LEU A 78 3.87 3.08 1.77
CA LEU A 78 4.15 3.82 0.54
C LEU A 78 5.03 3.00 -0.42
N GLY A 79 6.16 2.51 0.08
CA GLY A 79 7.07 1.63 -0.68
C GLY A 79 6.42 0.29 -1.03
N GLN A 80 5.58 -0.25 -0.13
CA GLN A 80 4.83 -1.48 -0.40
C GLN A 80 4.03 -1.42 -1.71
N MET A 81 3.40 -0.28 -2.00
CA MET A 81 2.57 -0.13 -3.20
C MET A 81 3.42 -0.11 -4.49
N TYR A 82 4.57 0.57 -4.48
CA TYR A 82 5.52 0.53 -5.61
C TYR A 82 6.04 -0.89 -5.87
N LEU A 83 6.51 -1.53 -4.81
CA LEU A 83 7.10 -2.85 -4.89
C LEU A 83 6.08 -3.93 -5.24
N TYR A 84 4.85 -3.84 -4.71
CA TYR A 84 3.78 -4.79 -5.06
C TYR A 84 3.40 -4.70 -6.54
N ALA A 85 3.33 -3.50 -7.11
CA ALA A 85 3.09 -3.31 -8.52
C ALA A 85 4.20 -3.95 -9.39
N LEU A 86 5.45 -3.87 -8.93
CA LEU A 86 6.60 -4.33 -9.69
C LEU A 86 6.89 -5.83 -9.50
N CYS A 87 6.88 -6.33 -8.25
CA CYS A 87 7.43 -7.64 -7.90
C CYS A 87 6.80 -8.26 -6.63
N PRO A 88 5.48 -8.55 -6.61
CA PRO A 88 4.82 -9.12 -5.43
C PRO A 88 5.43 -10.46 -4.98
N GLU A 89 6.02 -11.22 -5.91
CA GLU A 89 6.65 -12.52 -5.65
C GLU A 89 7.97 -12.44 -4.86
N LEU A 90 8.59 -11.26 -4.78
CA LEU A 90 9.83 -11.09 -4.01
C LEU A 90 9.59 -10.77 -2.53
N PHE A 91 8.36 -10.49 -2.13
CA PHE A 91 8.04 -10.13 -0.75
C PHE A 91 8.21 -11.33 0.20
N VAL A 92 8.85 -11.08 1.33
CA VAL A 92 8.91 -12.01 2.47
C VAL A 92 8.24 -11.45 3.72
N GLY A 93 7.79 -10.20 3.67
CA GLY A 93 7.00 -9.53 4.70
C GLY A 93 6.39 -8.24 4.14
N THR A 94 5.34 -7.73 4.78
CA THR A 94 4.58 -6.55 4.37
C THR A 94 4.64 -5.47 5.43
N ALA A 95 4.58 -4.21 5.03
CA ALA A 95 4.53 -3.08 5.98
C ALA A 95 3.14 -2.91 6.61
N ASP A 96 2.09 -3.26 5.89
CA ASP A 96 0.70 -3.10 6.31
C ASP A 96 -0.16 -4.24 5.75
N GLU A 97 -1.31 -4.50 6.38
CA GLU A 97 -2.32 -5.42 5.87
C GLU A 97 -3.29 -4.68 4.94
N TRP A 98 -3.66 -5.34 3.85
CA TRP A 98 -4.76 -4.88 3.02
C TRP A 98 -6.11 -5.39 3.54
N ASN A 99 -7.18 -4.71 3.16
CA ASN A 99 -8.51 -5.10 3.61
C ASN A 99 -8.90 -6.52 3.13
N GLU A 100 -9.83 -7.16 3.84
CA GLU A 100 -10.24 -8.55 3.55
C GLU A 100 -10.88 -8.69 2.17
N ASP A 101 -11.65 -7.69 1.72
CA ASP A 101 -12.29 -7.70 0.39
C ASP A 101 -11.25 -7.79 -0.74
N PHE A 102 -10.11 -7.09 -0.58
CA PHE A 102 -9.06 -7.09 -1.58
C PHE A 102 -8.14 -8.31 -1.48
N ARG A 103 -7.94 -8.87 -0.30
CA ARG A 103 -7.08 -10.06 -0.09
C ARG A 103 -7.47 -11.25 -0.98
N ALA A 104 -8.77 -11.37 -1.33
CA ALA A 104 -9.24 -12.43 -2.22
C ALA A 104 -8.71 -12.31 -3.67
N PHE A 105 -8.21 -11.15 -4.06
CA PHE A 105 -7.69 -10.88 -5.40
C PHE A 105 -6.17 -10.85 -5.48
N MET A 106 -5.47 -10.99 -4.34
CA MET A 106 -4.01 -10.94 -4.31
C MET A 106 -3.37 -12.19 -4.90
N VAL A 107 -2.12 -12.07 -5.34
CA VAL A 107 -1.31 -13.23 -5.68
C VAL A 107 -1.26 -14.22 -4.51
N GLU A 108 -1.29 -15.52 -4.80
CA GLU A 108 -1.59 -16.60 -3.83
C GLU A 108 -0.74 -16.55 -2.54
N SER A 109 0.53 -16.21 -2.64
CA SER A 109 1.45 -16.18 -1.48
C SER A 109 1.31 -14.94 -0.61
N TYR A 110 0.86 -13.82 -1.18
CA TYR A 110 0.91 -12.51 -0.55
C TYR A 110 0.00 -12.35 0.69
N PRO A 111 -1.24 -12.86 0.71
CA PRO A 111 -2.13 -12.73 1.88
C PRO A 111 -1.61 -13.35 3.16
N ASN A 112 -0.65 -14.27 3.07
CA ASN A 112 -0.11 -15.03 4.20
C ASN A 112 1.26 -14.53 4.67
N LEU A 113 1.75 -13.42 4.10
CA LEU A 113 3.03 -12.85 4.51
C LEU A 113 2.91 -12.19 5.90
N PRO A 114 3.96 -12.29 6.74
CA PRO A 114 3.97 -11.59 8.02
C PRO A 114 3.99 -10.08 7.83
N VAL A 115 3.23 -9.37 8.66
CA VAL A 115 3.26 -7.91 8.74
C VAL A 115 4.42 -7.50 9.64
N VAL A 116 5.41 -6.83 9.07
CA VAL A 116 6.59 -6.36 9.80
C VAL A 116 6.42 -4.96 10.39
N GLY A 117 5.34 -4.25 10.03
CA GLY A 117 5.11 -2.87 10.44
C GLY A 117 5.86 -1.86 9.57
N GLN A 118 5.97 -0.63 10.04
CA GLN A 118 6.49 0.48 9.24
C GLN A 118 7.52 1.32 9.99
N LEU A 119 8.54 1.79 9.28
CA LEU A 119 9.57 2.68 9.81
C LEU A 119 9.02 4.11 10.00
N TYR A 120 8.11 4.54 9.12
CA TYR A 120 7.50 5.87 9.13
C TYR A 120 5.97 5.78 9.16
N GLY A 121 5.30 6.84 9.63
CA GLY A 121 3.85 7.02 9.45
C GLY A 121 2.97 6.93 10.69
N GLY A 122 3.52 6.73 11.88
CA GLY A 122 2.86 7.04 13.15
C GLY A 122 1.71 6.13 13.63
N LYS A 123 1.39 5.03 12.93
CA LYS A 123 0.36 4.07 13.34
C LYS A 123 0.87 2.64 13.58
N GLY A 124 2.14 2.42 13.47
CA GLY A 124 2.75 1.11 13.72
C GLY A 124 4.25 1.29 13.82
N GLU A 125 4.86 0.63 14.78
CA GLU A 125 6.30 0.54 14.85
C GLU A 125 6.77 -0.64 14.02
N LEU A 126 7.92 -0.51 13.40
CA LEU A 126 8.59 -1.61 12.71
C LEU A 126 8.94 -2.69 13.73
N ASN A 127 8.43 -3.89 13.53
CA ASN A 127 8.74 -5.04 14.38
C ASN A 127 10.03 -5.68 13.91
N LEU A 128 11.15 -5.32 14.54
CA LEU A 128 12.49 -5.76 14.16
C LEU A 128 12.67 -7.28 14.31
N GLU A 129 12.02 -7.90 15.27
CA GLU A 129 12.07 -9.36 15.46
C GLU A 129 11.37 -10.08 14.31
N THR A 130 10.14 -9.67 13.99
CA THR A 130 9.39 -10.20 12.84
C THR A 130 10.16 -9.97 11.54
N LEU A 131 10.70 -8.76 11.33
CA LEU A 131 11.47 -8.43 10.14
C LEU A 131 12.71 -9.35 10.02
N ALA A 132 13.47 -9.51 11.09
CA ALA A 132 14.64 -10.40 11.10
C ALA A 132 14.26 -11.87 10.81
N MET A 133 13.10 -12.33 11.33
CA MET A 133 12.60 -13.69 11.09
C MET A 133 12.21 -13.93 9.63
N THR A 134 11.76 -12.91 8.90
CA THR A 134 11.45 -13.04 7.46
C THR A 134 12.70 -13.19 6.58
N ASN A 135 13.89 -12.93 7.16
CA ASN A 135 15.19 -13.06 6.50
C ASN A 135 15.25 -12.38 5.13
N PRO A 136 14.93 -11.08 5.02
CA PRO A 136 15.02 -10.36 3.75
C PRO A 136 16.49 -10.15 3.39
N GLN A 137 16.74 -9.95 2.09
CA GLN A 137 18.08 -9.57 1.59
C GLN A 137 18.26 -8.06 1.59
N VAL A 138 17.18 -7.31 1.55
CA VAL A 138 17.17 -5.84 1.54
C VAL A 138 15.85 -5.31 2.06
N VAL A 139 15.91 -4.19 2.79
CA VAL A 139 14.76 -3.33 3.08
C VAL A 139 14.78 -2.19 2.07
N ILE A 140 13.65 -2.00 1.38
CA ILE A 140 13.52 -0.95 0.35
C ILE A 140 12.57 0.13 0.84
N ASP A 141 13.10 1.35 0.95
CA ASP A 141 12.35 2.56 1.23
C ASP A 141 12.08 3.31 -0.07
N VAL A 142 10.83 3.74 -0.28
CA VAL A 142 10.44 4.50 -1.47
C VAL A 142 9.62 5.72 -1.05
N GLY A 143 9.93 6.88 -1.60
CA GLY A 143 9.17 8.10 -1.36
C GLY A 143 10.05 9.36 -1.32
N GLU A 144 9.50 10.46 -0.82
CA GLU A 144 10.28 11.67 -0.61
C GLU A 144 11.16 11.57 0.64
N ALA A 145 12.44 11.85 0.46
CA ALA A 145 13.38 11.91 1.57
C ALA A 145 13.00 13.04 2.55
N LYS A 146 12.90 12.69 3.82
CA LYS A 146 12.73 13.66 4.92
C LYS A 146 14.09 13.94 5.56
N LYS A 147 14.14 15.02 6.34
CA LYS A 147 15.31 15.26 7.16
C LYS A 147 15.52 14.10 8.13
N GLY A 148 16.68 13.46 8.06
CA GLY A 148 17.04 12.33 8.91
C GLY A 148 16.78 10.95 8.28
N THR A 149 16.21 10.85 7.07
CA THR A 149 15.96 9.57 6.40
C THR A 149 17.23 8.74 6.24
N ALA A 150 18.36 9.35 5.88
CA ALA A 150 19.62 8.63 5.73
C ALA A 150 20.09 8.02 7.07
N GLU A 151 20.08 8.82 8.13
CA GLU A 151 20.49 8.39 9.47
C GLU A 151 19.56 7.29 10.04
N GLU A 152 18.25 7.36 9.77
CA GLU A 152 17.29 6.35 10.19
C GLU A 152 17.52 5.02 9.48
N LEU A 153 17.78 5.05 8.16
CA LEU A 153 18.09 3.84 7.39
C LEU A 153 19.44 3.24 7.74
N ASP A 154 20.47 4.07 8.00
CA ASP A 154 21.76 3.59 8.47
C ASP A 154 21.64 2.92 9.84
N GLY A 155 20.89 3.53 10.77
CA GLY A 155 20.62 2.96 12.08
C GLY A 155 19.86 1.63 12.01
N LEU A 156 18.88 1.50 11.11
CA LEU A 156 18.15 0.27 10.86
C LEU A 156 19.09 -0.82 10.28
N GLN A 157 19.93 -0.45 9.31
CA GLN A 157 20.89 -1.34 8.70
C GLN A 157 21.90 -1.88 9.71
N GLU A 158 22.45 -1.01 10.57
CA GLU A 158 23.36 -1.43 11.65
C GLU A 158 22.70 -2.38 12.64
N GLN A 159 21.45 -2.09 13.02
CA GLN A 159 20.71 -2.89 14.01
C GLN A 159 20.37 -4.30 13.52
N LEU A 160 19.99 -4.39 12.24
CA LEU A 160 19.52 -5.67 11.65
C LEU A 160 20.63 -6.43 10.90
N ASN A 161 21.70 -5.76 10.53
CA ASN A 161 22.70 -6.26 9.57
C ASN A 161 22.06 -6.67 8.22
N ILE A 162 21.06 -5.89 7.78
CA ILE A 162 20.35 -6.05 6.51
C ILE A 162 20.49 -4.75 5.74
N PRO A 163 20.91 -4.76 4.47
CA PRO A 163 20.98 -3.56 3.65
C PRO A 163 19.65 -2.80 3.60
N CYS A 164 19.70 -1.47 3.74
CA CYS A 164 18.54 -0.59 3.62
C CYS A 164 18.81 0.44 2.54
N VAL A 165 17.99 0.49 1.48
CA VAL A 165 18.15 1.41 0.35
C VAL A 165 16.96 2.34 0.25
N HIS A 166 17.19 3.56 -0.25
CA HIS A 166 16.15 4.55 -0.52
C HIS A 166 16.04 4.87 -2.01
N ILE A 167 14.81 4.91 -2.51
CA ILE A 167 14.48 5.35 -3.86
C ILE A 167 13.52 6.53 -3.78
N SER A 168 13.97 7.70 -4.24
CA SER A 168 13.18 8.91 -4.20
C SER A 168 12.03 8.88 -5.19
N ALA A 169 10.82 9.21 -4.73
CA ALA A 169 9.61 9.20 -5.54
C ALA A 169 8.59 10.24 -5.08
N ASN A 170 7.96 10.91 -6.03
CA ASN A 170 6.73 11.69 -5.88
C ASN A 170 5.84 11.44 -7.11
N MET A 171 4.70 12.11 -7.22
CA MET A 171 3.79 11.88 -8.35
C MET A 171 4.43 12.20 -9.72
N ALA A 172 5.20 13.27 -9.81
CA ALA A 172 5.85 13.68 -11.06
C ALA A 172 7.05 12.78 -11.44
N THR A 173 7.70 12.14 -10.46
CA THR A 173 8.92 11.33 -10.65
C THR A 173 8.68 9.83 -10.45
N ALA A 174 7.43 9.39 -10.30
CA ALA A 174 7.10 7.99 -10.07
C ALA A 174 7.60 7.07 -11.21
N GLY A 175 7.56 7.54 -12.45
CA GLY A 175 8.12 6.81 -13.59
C GLY A 175 9.62 6.56 -13.47
N GLU A 176 10.38 7.57 -13.06
CA GLU A 176 11.82 7.44 -12.81
C GLU A 176 12.10 6.47 -11.65
N ALA A 177 11.30 6.55 -10.58
CA ALA A 177 11.42 5.64 -9.43
C ALA A 177 11.18 4.18 -9.83
N PHE A 178 10.18 3.89 -10.67
CA PHE A 178 9.98 2.54 -11.21
C PHE A 178 11.17 2.07 -12.04
N ARG A 179 11.72 2.90 -12.91
CA ARG A 179 12.92 2.54 -13.69
C ARG A 179 14.12 2.28 -12.79
N GLU A 180 14.29 3.05 -11.72
CA GLU A 180 15.36 2.84 -10.74
C GLU A 180 15.17 1.51 -10.00
N LEU A 181 13.96 1.23 -9.51
CA LEU A 181 13.59 -0.06 -8.92
C LEU A 181 13.83 -1.23 -9.90
N GLY A 182 13.45 -1.05 -11.16
CA GLY A 182 13.66 -2.05 -12.21
C GLY A 182 15.14 -2.41 -12.39
N ARG A 183 16.01 -1.39 -12.49
CA ARG A 183 17.47 -1.61 -12.58
C ARG A 183 18.05 -2.25 -11.32
N PHE A 184 17.55 -1.82 -10.14
CA PHE A 184 17.99 -2.34 -8.85
C PHE A 184 17.64 -3.82 -8.66
N LEU A 185 16.45 -4.24 -9.12
CA LEU A 185 15.93 -5.60 -8.96
C LEU A 185 16.10 -6.50 -10.19
N GLY A 186 16.59 -5.96 -11.33
CA GLY A 186 16.69 -6.71 -12.59
C GLY A 186 15.33 -6.96 -13.26
N LEU A 187 14.40 -6.00 -13.16
CA LEU A 187 13.01 -6.10 -13.62
C LEU A 187 12.64 -4.94 -14.56
N GLU A 188 13.58 -4.54 -15.44
CA GLU A 188 13.49 -3.32 -16.25
C GLU A 188 12.28 -3.32 -17.18
N GLU A 189 11.91 -4.46 -17.77
CA GLU A 189 10.77 -4.54 -18.70
C GLU A 189 9.44 -4.23 -18.00
N ARG A 190 9.20 -4.81 -16.82
CA ARG A 190 8.00 -4.55 -16.04
C ARG A 190 8.00 -3.13 -15.49
N ALA A 191 9.14 -2.66 -15.01
CA ALA A 191 9.32 -1.31 -14.49
C ALA A 191 9.02 -0.24 -15.54
N GLU A 192 9.43 -0.47 -16.79
CA GLU A 192 9.15 0.46 -17.91
C GLU A 192 7.65 0.60 -18.18
N VAL A 193 6.88 -0.51 -18.14
CA VAL A 193 5.42 -0.46 -18.31
C VAL A 193 4.77 0.40 -17.22
N LEU A 194 5.17 0.21 -15.95
CA LEU A 194 4.67 1.00 -14.83
C LEU A 194 5.09 2.47 -14.91
N ALA A 195 6.34 2.72 -15.33
CA ALA A 195 6.87 4.06 -15.52
C ALA A 195 6.07 4.83 -16.58
N GLN A 196 5.83 4.22 -17.73
CA GLN A 196 5.05 4.83 -18.82
C GLN A 196 3.60 5.12 -18.38
N TYR A 197 2.98 4.20 -17.63
CA TYR A 197 1.65 4.46 -17.07
C TYR A 197 1.65 5.72 -16.20
N CYS A 198 2.58 5.83 -15.25
CA CYS A 198 2.67 6.99 -14.33
C CYS A 198 2.85 8.31 -15.11
N GLU A 199 3.77 8.33 -16.06
CA GLU A 199 4.06 9.49 -16.89
C GLU A 199 2.85 9.90 -17.75
N ASN A 200 2.19 8.93 -18.39
CA ASN A 200 1.02 9.17 -19.23
C ASN A 200 -0.17 9.66 -18.38
N ALA A 201 -0.45 9.04 -17.24
CA ALA A 201 -1.54 9.44 -16.34
C ALA A 201 -1.34 10.87 -15.81
N TYR A 202 -0.10 11.18 -15.38
CA TYR A 202 0.24 12.53 -14.92
C TYR A 202 0.09 13.58 -16.05
N ALA A 203 0.63 13.28 -17.24
CA ALA A 203 0.56 14.18 -18.38
C ALA A 203 -0.89 14.40 -18.88
N GLU A 204 -1.73 13.37 -18.86
CA GLU A 204 -3.14 13.46 -19.26
C GLU A 204 -3.92 14.42 -18.36
N ILE A 205 -3.75 14.28 -17.04
CA ILE A 205 -4.41 15.20 -16.08
C ILE A 205 -3.80 16.60 -16.13
N ALA A 206 -2.47 16.73 -16.26
CA ALA A 206 -1.85 18.03 -16.44
C ALA A 206 -2.38 18.75 -17.69
N GLY A 207 -2.50 18.03 -18.81
CA GLY A 207 -3.07 18.57 -20.05
C GLY A 207 -4.55 18.94 -19.93
N LEU A 208 -5.35 18.21 -19.14
CA LEU A 208 -6.72 18.61 -18.80
C LEU A 208 -6.71 19.92 -18.00
N MET A 209 -5.85 20.03 -16.99
CA MET A 209 -5.81 21.23 -16.14
C MET A 209 -5.30 22.47 -16.86
N ASP A 210 -4.42 22.29 -17.85
CA ASP A 210 -4.01 23.37 -18.77
C ASP A 210 -5.20 23.87 -19.62
N LYS A 211 -6.08 22.96 -20.09
CA LYS A 211 -7.32 23.32 -20.82
C LYS A 211 -8.34 24.01 -19.91
N VAL A 212 -8.50 23.55 -18.66
CA VAL A 212 -9.39 24.16 -17.66
C VAL A 212 -8.93 25.58 -17.33
N GLY A 213 -7.65 25.80 -17.15
CA GLY A 213 -7.08 27.07 -16.71
C GLY A 213 -7.24 27.32 -15.22
N LYS A 214 -6.28 28.00 -14.63
CA LYS A 214 -6.20 28.21 -13.17
C LYS A 214 -7.44 28.91 -12.59
N GLU A 215 -7.98 29.88 -13.32
CA GLU A 215 -9.13 30.70 -12.92
C GLU A 215 -10.47 29.96 -12.97
N ASN A 216 -10.52 28.81 -13.65
CA ASN A 216 -11.73 27.99 -13.78
C ASN A 216 -11.70 26.73 -12.91
N LYS A 217 -10.69 26.60 -12.05
CA LYS A 217 -10.66 25.49 -11.10
C LYS A 217 -11.79 25.58 -10.10
N VAL A 218 -12.54 24.49 -9.96
CA VAL A 218 -13.64 24.35 -8.99
C VAL A 218 -13.10 24.47 -7.56
N SER A 219 -13.75 25.30 -6.74
CA SER A 219 -13.40 25.45 -5.33
C SER A 219 -13.78 24.21 -4.54
N MET A 220 -12.85 23.68 -3.75
CA MET A 220 -13.07 22.45 -3.01
C MET A 220 -12.22 22.35 -1.76
N ILE A 221 -12.61 21.43 -0.87
CA ILE A 221 -11.80 20.97 0.26
C ILE A 221 -11.78 19.45 0.32
N TYR A 222 -10.74 18.89 0.94
CA TYR A 222 -10.68 17.47 1.31
C TYR A 222 -10.62 17.33 2.84
N CYS A 223 -11.58 16.59 3.39
CA CYS A 223 -11.77 16.47 4.84
C CYS A 223 -11.43 15.04 5.31
N PRO A 224 -10.23 14.81 5.89
CA PRO A 224 -9.92 13.59 6.62
C PRO A 224 -10.57 13.60 8.02
N GLY A 225 -10.50 12.42 8.68
CA GLY A 225 -11.02 12.26 10.04
C GLY A 225 -12.48 11.81 10.07
N ALA A 226 -12.95 11.36 11.23
CA ALA A 226 -14.27 10.74 11.36
C ALA A 226 -15.42 11.76 11.34
N ASP A 227 -15.19 12.97 11.84
CA ASP A 227 -16.17 14.07 11.97
C ASP A 227 -16.14 15.07 10.81
N GLY A 228 -15.18 14.92 9.88
CA GLY A 228 -14.99 15.84 8.76
C GLY A 228 -14.36 17.19 9.15
N LEU A 229 -14.06 17.44 10.41
CA LEU A 229 -13.52 18.71 10.92
C LEU A 229 -11.99 18.80 10.85
N ASN A 230 -11.38 18.01 9.99
CA ASN A 230 -9.99 18.16 9.60
C ASN A 230 -9.93 18.49 8.10
N VAL A 231 -8.94 19.25 7.68
CA VAL A 231 -8.74 19.58 6.24
C VAL A 231 -7.30 19.36 5.83
N ILE A 232 -7.11 18.97 4.58
CA ILE A 232 -5.78 19.00 3.96
C ILE A 232 -5.54 20.40 3.43
N GLY A 233 -4.74 21.17 4.16
CA GLY A 233 -4.45 22.56 3.82
C GLY A 233 -3.69 22.71 2.50
N ALA A 234 -4.05 23.74 1.72
CA ALA A 234 -3.42 24.07 0.45
C ALA A 234 -1.90 24.25 0.61
N GLY A 235 -1.13 23.76 -0.35
CA GLY A 235 0.34 23.78 -0.34
C GLY A 235 1.00 22.79 0.61
N SER A 236 0.24 21.94 1.33
CA SER A 236 0.80 20.88 2.15
C SER A 236 1.26 19.68 1.31
N TYR A 237 2.12 18.85 1.87
CA TYR A 237 2.59 17.61 1.20
C TYR A 237 1.45 16.69 0.73
N HIS A 238 0.36 16.61 1.52
CA HIS A 238 -0.79 15.79 1.17
C HIS A 238 -1.75 16.45 0.19
N ALA A 239 -1.60 17.76 -0.09
CA ALA A 239 -2.46 18.49 -1.01
C ALA A 239 -2.03 18.37 -2.49
N GLU A 240 -0.93 17.71 -2.82
CA GLU A 240 -0.36 17.67 -4.17
C GLU A 240 -1.42 17.41 -5.27
N VAL A 241 -2.20 16.33 -5.16
CA VAL A 241 -3.26 16.01 -6.12
C VAL A 241 -4.44 17.00 -6.03
N ILE A 242 -4.80 17.39 -4.81
CA ILE A 242 -5.89 18.33 -4.54
C ILE A 242 -5.61 19.68 -5.21
N ASP A 243 -4.42 20.25 -4.96
CA ASP A 243 -3.99 21.53 -5.49
C ASP A 243 -3.74 21.48 -7.01
N MET A 244 -3.34 20.31 -7.53
CA MET A 244 -3.18 20.13 -8.96
C MET A 244 -4.52 20.23 -9.69
N ILE A 245 -5.59 19.62 -9.18
CA ILE A 245 -6.86 19.46 -9.89
C ILE A 245 -7.88 20.50 -9.48
N GLY A 246 -8.05 20.76 -8.18
CA GLY A 246 -9.03 21.73 -7.66
C GLY A 246 -8.41 23.07 -7.27
N ASN A 247 -9.27 24.02 -6.94
CA ASN A 247 -8.93 25.20 -6.18
C ASN A 247 -9.16 24.87 -4.70
N ASN A 248 -8.12 24.38 -4.03
CA ASN A 248 -8.19 24.05 -2.61
C ASN A 248 -8.32 25.32 -1.77
N VAL A 249 -9.52 25.58 -1.26
CA VAL A 249 -9.83 26.79 -0.48
C VAL A 249 -9.46 26.66 1.00
N ALA A 250 -8.98 25.50 1.45
CA ALA A 250 -8.45 25.32 2.81
C ALA A 250 -7.08 25.99 2.97
N VAL A 251 -7.06 27.33 2.92
CA VAL A 251 -5.83 28.11 3.08
C VAL A 251 -5.57 28.35 4.56
N LEU A 252 -4.46 27.79 5.04
CA LEU A 252 -4.00 27.88 6.42
C LEU A 252 -2.67 28.63 6.50
N GLU A 253 -2.39 29.30 7.61
CA GLU A 253 -1.11 30.00 7.79
C GLU A 253 0.09 29.04 7.76
N LYS A 254 -0.06 27.87 8.37
CA LYS A 254 0.97 26.82 8.44
C LYS A 254 0.33 25.44 8.36
N PRO A 255 0.00 24.96 7.16
CA PRO A 255 -0.60 23.67 7.01
C PRO A 255 0.37 22.56 7.47
N THR A 256 -0.17 21.55 8.17
CA THR A 256 0.62 20.40 8.59
C THR A 256 0.94 19.49 7.40
N SER A 257 2.08 18.80 7.48
CA SER A 257 2.40 17.71 6.56
C SER A 257 1.92 16.34 7.06
N LYS A 258 0.94 16.31 7.98
CA LYS A 258 0.35 15.06 8.47
C LYS A 258 -0.85 14.68 7.61
N GLY A 259 -0.95 13.41 7.28
CA GLY A 259 -2.09 12.89 6.52
C GLY A 259 -3.44 12.99 7.24
N THR A 260 -3.45 13.20 8.55
CA THR A 260 -4.68 13.50 9.33
C THR A 260 -5.18 14.92 9.10
N GLY A 261 -4.44 15.77 8.40
CA GLY A 261 -4.79 17.17 8.17
C GLY A 261 -4.70 18.04 9.41
N ASP A 262 -5.21 19.25 9.27
CA ASP A 262 -5.32 20.28 10.31
C ASP A 262 -6.75 20.36 10.80
N ALA A 263 -6.93 20.40 12.13
CA ALA A 263 -8.25 20.56 12.73
C ALA A 263 -8.76 21.99 12.50
N VAL A 264 -10.02 22.09 12.09
CA VAL A 264 -10.75 23.35 11.87
C VAL A 264 -12.12 23.26 12.51
N ASP A 265 -12.76 24.40 12.72
CA ASP A 265 -14.17 24.43 13.12
C ASP A 265 -15.11 24.56 11.91
N SER A 266 -16.38 24.32 12.14
CA SER A 266 -17.41 24.45 11.09
C SER A 266 -17.57 25.89 10.60
N GLU A 267 -17.28 26.89 11.43
CA GLU A 267 -17.33 28.31 11.05
C GLU A 267 -16.27 28.63 9.99
N GLN A 268 -15.06 28.04 10.13
CA GLN A 268 -14.00 28.19 9.15
C GLN A 268 -14.37 27.51 7.82
N ILE A 269 -14.99 26.35 7.85
CA ILE A 269 -15.46 25.68 6.63
C ILE A 269 -16.56 26.48 5.95
N MET A 270 -17.50 27.06 6.72
CA MET A 270 -18.53 27.97 6.18
C MET A 270 -17.94 29.24 5.57
N LEU A 271 -16.85 29.78 6.11
CA LEU A 271 -16.16 30.93 5.53
C LEU A 271 -15.49 30.61 4.18
N TRP A 272 -14.99 29.39 4.01
CA TRP A 272 -14.43 28.95 2.73
C TRP A 272 -15.49 28.66 1.67
N ASP A 273 -16.67 28.20 2.11
CA ASP A 273 -17.84 27.86 1.27
C ASP A 273 -17.47 27.17 -0.05
N PRO A 274 -16.88 25.95 0.02
CA PRO A 274 -16.43 25.25 -1.18
C PRO A 274 -17.62 24.79 -2.02
N GLU A 275 -17.45 24.79 -3.36
CA GLU A 275 -18.45 24.26 -4.31
C GLU A 275 -18.55 22.72 -4.21
N VAL A 276 -17.44 22.04 -3.85
CA VAL A 276 -17.38 20.59 -3.71
C VAL A 276 -16.60 20.20 -2.46
N ILE A 277 -17.11 19.20 -1.73
CA ILE A 277 -16.44 18.64 -0.56
C ILE A 277 -16.10 17.18 -0.80
N PHE A 278 -14.84 16.85 -0.67
CA PHE A 278 -14.38 15.47 -0.64
C PHE A 278 -14.10 15.02 0.78
N PHE A 279 -14.66 13.88 1.15
CA PHE A 279 -14.47 13.28 2.47
C PHE A 279 -13.58 12.04 2.38
N SER A 280 -12.78 11.80 3.41
CA SER A 280 -12.04 10.55 3.51
C SER A 280 -12.98 9.35 3.75
N PRO A 281 -12.53 8.13 3.46
CA PRO A 281 -13.34 6.92 3.72
C PRO A 281 -13.72 6.73 5.19
N GLU A 282 -12.99 7.33 6.09
CA GLU A 282 -13.16 7.22 7.54
C GLU A 282 -14.28 8.13 8.08
N VAL A 283 -14.72 9.13 7.31
CA VAL A 283 -15.78 10.06 7.70
C VAL A 283 -17.11 9.33 7.84
N ASN A 284 -17.81 9.59 8.94
CA ASN A 284 -19.20 9.17 9.11
C ASN A 284 -20.12 10.15 8.36
N LEU A 285 -20.28 9.92 7.07
CA LEU A 285 -20.98 10.84 6.19
C LEU A 285 -22.45 11.04 6.58
N ASP A 286 -23.10 10.00 7.08
CA ASP A 286 -24.49 10.05 7.51
C ASP A 286 -24.68 11.00 8.72
N GLU A 287 -23.69 11.12 9.59
CA GLU A 287 -23.70 12.07 10.70
C GLU A 287 -23.37 13.48 10.24
N VAL A 288 -22.36 13.64 9.37
CA VAL A 288 -21.93 14.95 8.86
C VAL A 288 -23.04 15.64 8.09
N VAL A 289 -23.71 14.97 7.16
CA VAL A 289 -24.71 15.61 6.29
C VAL A 289 -25.99 16.01 7.01
N VAL A 290 -26.26 15.46 8.18
CA VAL A 290 -27.43 15.84 9.02
C VAL A 290 -27.08 16.86 10.10
N ASP A 291 -25.82 17.16 10.30
CA ASP A 291 -25.40 18.20 11.23
C ASP A 291 -25.83 19.59 10.73
N PRO A 292 -26.49 20.43 11.56
CA PRO A 292 -27.00 21.73 11.14
C PRO A 292 -25.92 22.68 10.59
N ALA A 293 -24.69 22.62 11.10
CA ALA A 293 -23.60 23.47 10.61
C ALA A 293 -23.17 23.07 9.19
N TRP A 294 -23.06 21.77 8.92
CA TRP A 294 -22.75 21.26 7.58
C TRP A 294 -23.91 21.50 6.61
N GLY A 295 -25.17 21.39 7.07
CA GLY A 295 -26.37 21.59 6.28
C GLY A 295 -26.55 23.02 5.73
N GLU A 296 -25.82 24.01 6.23
CA GLU A 296 -25.83 25.37 5.68
C GLU A 296 -24.95 25.56 4.44
N LEU A 297 -23.97 24.68 4.21
CA LEU A 297 -23.07 24.73 3.06
C LEU A 297 -23.82 24.43 1.74
N GLU A 298 -23.53 25.21 0.69
CA GLU A 298 -24.13 24.98 -0.62
C GLU A 298 -23.75 23.63 -1.20
N ALA A 299 -22.52 23.17 -1.01
CA ALA A 299 -22.07 21.85 -1.43
C ALA A 299 -22.93 20.70 -0.83
N ILE A 300 -23.33 20.82 0.44
CA ILE A 300 -24.20 19.82 1.07
C ILE A 300 -25.64 19.91 0.57
N LYS A 301 -26.19 21.13 0.44
CA LYS A 301 -27.55 21.38 -0.08
C LYS A 301 -27.75 20.88 -1.50
N SER A 302 -26.73 21.04 -2.34
CA SER A 302 -26.75 20.63 -3.75
C SER A 302 -26.30 19.19 -3.99
N GLY A 303 -25.85 18.49 -2.96
CA GLY A 303 -25.35 17.10 -3.07
C GLY A 303 -23.93 16.99 -3.67
N ASN A 304 -23.17 18.08 -3.70
CA ASN A 304 -21.81 18.12 -4.23
C ASN A 304 -20.77 17.70 -3.17
N TYR A 305 -20.98 16.55 -2.60
CA TYR A 305 -20.05 15.97 -1.64
C TYR A 305 -19.82 14.49 -1.94
N TYR A 306 -18.60 14.06 -1.80
CA TYR A 306 -18.18 12.73 -2.25
C TYR A 306 -17.23 12.08 -1.25
N LYS A 307 -17.45 10.79 -0.99
CA LYS A 307 -16.58 9.98 -0.14
C LYS A 307 -15.52 9.30 -1.01
N ALA A 308 -14.25 9.50 -0.69
CA ALA A 308 -13.14 8.93 -1.46
C ALA A 308 -13.18 7.40 -1.44
N PRO A 309 -13.02 6.73 -2.59
CA PRO A 309 -12.93 5.29 -2.66
C PRO A 309 -11.68 4.78 -1.91
N LYS A 310 -11.80 3.55 -1.34
CA LYS A 310 -10.72 2.89 -0.61
C LYS A 310 -10.73 1.39 -0.85
N SER A 311 -9.81 0.93 -1.68
CA SER A 311 -9.46 -0.48 -1.80
C SER A 311 -8.20 -0.64 -2.68
N PRO A 312 -7.12 -1.27 -2.22
CA PRO A 312 -6.80 -1.55 -0.80
C PRO A 312 -6.53 -0.28 -0.01
N TYR A 313 -6.10 0.81 -0.66
CA TYR A 313 -5.78 2.09 -0.06
C TYR A 313 -6.74 3.20 -0.51
N ASN A 314 -6.80 4.26 0.29
CA ASN A 314 -7.52 5.48 -0.05
C ASN A 314 -6.92 6.13 -1.31
N TRP A 315 -7.75 6.41 -2.32
CA TRP A 315 -7.29 6.99 -3.59
C TRP A 315 -6.70 8.39 -3.46
N MET A 316 -7.08 9.13 -2.41
CA MET A 316 -6.61 10.50 -2.18
C MET A 316 -5.26 10.61 -1.47
N GLY A 317 -4.61 9.49 -1.16
CA GLY A 317 -3.22 9.56 -0.67
C GLY A 317 -3.00 9.19 0.78
N PHE A 318 -3.64 8.11 1.21
CA PHE A 318 -3.34 7.48 2.50
C PHE A 318 -3.04 5.99 2.30
N PRO A 319 -1.75 5.65 2.18
CA PRO A 319 -0.54 6.50 2.12
C PRO A 319 -0.44 7.32 0.81
N PRO A 320 0.38 8.40 0.77
CA PRO A 320 0.55 9.25 -0.41
C PRO A 320 1.50 8.61 -1.44
N SER A 321 1.00 7.65 -2.19
CA SER A 321 1.75 6.83 -3.15
C SER A 321 1.06 6.80 -4.53
N VAL A 322 1.39 5.83 -5.36
CA VAL A 322 0.84 5.66 -6.72
C VAL A 322 -0.69 5.54 -6.79
N ASN A 323 -1.38 5.18 -5.68
CA ASN A 323 -2.84 5.23 -5.57
C ASN A 323 -3.43 6.62 -5.89
N ARG A 324 -2.65 7.68 -5.76
CA ARG A 324 -3.07 9.04 -6.11
C ARG A 324 -3.41 9.22 -7.60
N TYR A 325 -2.90 8.38 -8.50
CA TYR A 325 -3.33 8.39 -9.90
C TYR A 325 -4.82 8.07 -10.04
N LEU A 326 -5.33 7.12 -9.24
CA LEU A 326 -6.77 6.86 -9.16
C LEU A 326 -7.53 8.10 -8.64
N GLY A 327 -7.01 8.75 -7.60
CA GLY A 327 -7.56 10.00 -7.05
C GLY A 327 -7.60 11.12 -8.08
N MET A 328 -6.56 11.25 -8.91
CA MET A 328 -6.50 12.25 -9.99
C MET A 328 -7.63 12.06 -11.00
N PHE A 329 -7.80 10.84 -11.55
CA PHE A 329 -8.87 10.57 -12.51
C PHE A 329 -10.27 10.70 -11.88
N TRP A 330 -10.43 10.19 -10.65
CA TRP A 330 -11.70 10.26 -9.93
C TRP A 330 -12.12 11.70 -9.64
N MET A 331 -11.24 12.54 -9.08
CA MET A 331 -11.53 13.96 -8.85
C MET A 331 -11.82 14.70 -10.15
N ALA A 332 -11.01 14.49 -11.19
CA ALA A 332 -11.20 15.14 -12.48
C ALA A 332 -12.56 14.78 -13.09
N SER A 333 -13.00 13.52 -12.99
CA SER A 333 -14.31 13.09 -13.50
C SER A 333 -15.50 13.72 -12.75
N ILE A 334 -15.31 14.12 -11.50
CA ILE A 334 -16.33 14.81 -10.68
C ILE A 334 -16.31 16.31 -10.93
N LEU A 335 -15.13 16.91 -10.90
CA LEU A 335 -15.00 18.37 -11.00
C LEU A 335 -15.19 18.90 -12.42
N TYR A 336 -14.85 18.10 -13.44
CA TYR A 336 -14.84 18.52 -14.85
C TYR A 336 -15.50 17.49 -15.78
N PRO A 337 -16.75 17.02 -15.49
CA PRO A 337 -17.37 15.92 -16.23
C PRO A 337 -17.51 16.18 -17.73
N ASP A 338 -17.68 17.44 -18.13
CA ASP A 338 -17.83 17.84 -19.54
C ASP A 338 -16.50 18.06 -20.27
N GLN A 339 -15.36 17.97 -19.57
CA GLN A 339 -14.02 18.26 -20.11
C GLN A 339 -13.10 17.03 -20.12
N VAL A 340 -13.43 15.99 -19.34
CA VAL A 340 -12.69 14.72 -19.35
C VAL A 340 -13.00 13.96 -20.64
N GLU A 341 -11.95 13.40 -21.27
CA GLU A 341 -12.06 12.63 -22.51
C GLU A 341 -11.85 11.11 -22.24
N PHE A 342 -11.78 10.70 -20.96
CA PHE A 342 -11.60 9.32 -20.55
C PHE A 342 -12.83 8.75 -19.87
N ASP A 343 -12.98 7.42 -19.90
CA ASP A 343 -13.91 6.69 -19.05
C ASP A 343 -13.21 6.33 -17.73
N LEU A 344 -13.84 6.64 -16.59
CA LEU A 344 -13.25 6.38 -15.27
C LEU A 344 -13.11 4.89 -14.99
N TYR A 345 -14.06 4.06 -15.46
CA TYR A 345 -13.98 2.61 -15.30
C TYR A 345 -12.74 2.04 -16.02
N ASP A 346 -12.48 2.51 -17.25
CA ASP A 346 -11.31 2.07 -18.02
C ASP A 346 -10.01 2.45 -17.32
N LYS A 347 -9.89 3.69 -16.78
CA LYS A 347 -8.71 4.16 -16.04
C LYS A 347 -8.49 3.36 -14.76
N VAL A 348 -9.56 3.08 -14.03
CA VAL A 348 -9.49 2.27 -12.81
C VAL A 348 -9.14 0.82 -13.14
N SER A 349 -9.72 0.25 -14.19
CA SER A 349 -9.42 -1.12 -14.64
C SER A 349 -7.96 -1.29 -15.03
N GLU A 350 -7.43 -0.36 -15.83
CA GLU A 350 -6.02 -0.35 -16.23
C GLU A 350 -5.08 -0.27 -15.01
N TYR A 351 -5.40 0.63 -14.06
CA TYR A 351 -4.61 0.76 -12.85
C TYR A 351 -4.62 -0.53 -12.01
N TYR A 352 -5.78 -1.14 -11.79
CA TYR A 352 -5.90 -2.35 -10.98
C TYR A 352 -5.19 -3.54 -11.61
N ASP A 353 -5.25 -3.69 -12.92
CA ASP A 353 -4.50 -4.70 -13.65
C ASP A 353 -2.98 -4.49 -13.50
N LEU A 354 -2.50 -3.27 -13.73
CA LEU A 354 -1.08 -2.96 -13.69
C LEU A 354 -0.48 -2.95 -12.27
N PHE A 355 -1.18 -2.39 -11.28
CA PHE A 355 -0.60 -2.13 -9.95
C PHE A 355 -1.03 -3.12 -8.88
N TYR A 356 -2.20 -3.73 -9.05
CA TYR A 356 -2.73 -4.70 -8.08
C TYR A 356 -2.87 -6.11 -8.64
N HIS A 357 -2.59 -6.32 -9.94
CA HIS A 357 -2.70 -7.62 -10.64
C HIS A 357 -4.10 -8.20 -10.54
N VAL A 358 -5.13 -7.35 -10.59
CA VAL A 358 -6.54 -7.68 -10.39
C VAL A 358 -7.35 -7.19 -11.56
N GLU A 359 -8.18 -8.08 -12.12
CA GLU A 359 -9.19 -7.72 -13.11
C GLU A 359 -10.36 -6.97 -12.42
N MET A 360 -10.59 -5.72 -12.83
CA MET A 360 -11.70 -4.91 -12.33
C MET A 360 -13.01 -5.33 -12.97
N THR A 361 -13.99 -5.69 -12.15
CA THR A 361 -15.34 -5.94 -12.64
C THR A 361 -16.24 -4.71 -12.49
N PRO A 362 -17.24 -4.51 -13.37
CA PRO A 362 -18.19 -3.40 -13.22
C PRO A 362 -18.92 -3.40 -11.87
N GLU A 363 -19.22 -4.57 -11.32
CA GLU A 363 -19.87 -4.72 -10.00
C GLU A 363 -18.95 -4.20 -8.88
N TYR A 364 -17.67 -4.61 -8.91
CA TYR A 364 -16.70 -4.16 -7.90
C TYR A 364 -16.41 -2.67 -8.01
N PHE A 365 -16.29 -2.15 -9.24
CA PHE A 365 -16.13 -0.73 -9.49
C PHE A 365 -17.31 0.10 -8.94
N ASN A 366 -18.54 -0.34 -9.19
CA ASN A 366 -19.74 0.33 -8.67
C ASN A 366 -19.79 0.31 -7.14
N LYS A 367 -19.48 -0.84 -6.53
CA LYS A 367 -19.36 -0.95 -5.05
C LYS A 367 -18.32 0.01 -4.52
N LEU A 368 -17.17 0.12 -5.19
CA LEU A 368 -16.02 0.94 -4.75
C LEU A 368 -16.29 2.44 -4.89
N THR A 369 -16.96 2.85 -5.95
CA THR A 369 -17.26 4.27 -6.26
C THR A 369 -18.62 4.75 -5.73
N GLY A 370 -19.42 3.85 -5.14
CA GLY A 370 -20.74 4.19 -4.60
C GLY A 370 -21.80 4.42 -5.69
N LYS A 371 -21.65 3.80 -6.87
CA LYS A 371 -22.59 3.88 -8.00
C LYS A 371 -23.56 2.71 -8.03
#